data_3c9e3e480c4bdc913667e3fa515cf0f5
#
_entry.id   3c9e3e480c4bdc913667e3fa515cf0f5
#
_cell.length_a   1.000
_cell.length_b   1.000
_cell.length_c   1.000
_cell.angle_alpha   90.00
_cell.angle_beta   90.00
_cell.angle_gamma   90.00
#
_symmetry.space_group_name_H-M   'P 1'
#
loop_
_entity.id
_entity.type
_entity.pdbx_description
1 polymer ?
#
loop_
_entity_poly.entity_id
_entity_poly.type
_entity_poly.pdbx_seq_one_letter_code
_entity_poly.pdbx_strand_id
1 'polypeptide(L)'
;QDSVILEDRTVPGRTHPIPVLIQRPKGLPNPAPVLVWAHGGAFVHGSPRTVLSRTASIAQRAGVCVVSVDYRLLPEHNYPENLHDVVDVVRWVAKTGLDKGFDTSRILVGGDSAGGNLAAATGIMCRDEGNPAILGQILEVPVLDLSDTSEAMAEARRDAPDLAAALHHSHVRYLSHGASLDNPLTNPACLENAHGLPPTFLLNCEVDPLRDDSIAWQHK
;
A
#
# COMPACT_ATOMS: atom_id res chain seq x y z
N GLN A 1 21.45 10.48 -5.07
CA GLN A 1 20.20 10.82 -5.81
C GLN A 1 20.37 10.68 -7.33
N ASP A 2 21.57 10.86 -7.88
CA ASP A 2 21.84 10.77 -9.35
C ASP A 2 21.74 9.37 -9.95
N SER A 3 21.49 8.33 -9.15
CA SER A 3 21.47 6.94 -9.59
C SER A 3 20.07 6.39 -9.89
N VAL A 4 19.01 7.16 -9.58
CA VAL A 4 17.61 6.80 -9.87
C VAL A 4 17.01 7.83 -10.81
N ILE A 5 16.45 7.37 -11.91
CA ILE A 5 15.70 8.17 -12.87
C ILE A 5 14.27 8.32 -12.33
N LEU A 6 13.78 9.55 -12.28
CA LEU A 6 12.42 9.88 -11.88
C LEU A 6 11.60 10.26 -13.12
N GLU A 7 10.41 9.70 -13.22
CA GLU A 7 9.46 10.01 -14.29
C GLU A 7 8.06 10.23 -13.68
N ASP A 8 7.53 11.45 -13.81
CA ASP A 8 6.12 11.72 -13.55
C ASP A 8 5.30 11.23 -14.73
N ARG A 9 4.29 10.44 -14.45
CA ARG A 9 3.41 9.87 -15.46
C ARG A 9 1.97 9.86 -14.98
N THR A 10 1.04 9.92 -15.91
CA THR A 10 -0.37 9.67 -15.65
C THR A 10 -0.76 8.37 -16.33
N VAL A 11 -1.44 7.49 -15.61
CA VAL A 11 -1.91 6.20 -16.12
C VAL A 11 -3.44 6.15 -16.12
N PRO A 12 -4.05 5.36 -16.98
CA PRO A 12 -5.51 5.25 -17.01
C PRO A 12 -6.02 4.52 -15.75
N GLY A 13 -6.97 5.12 -15.06
CA GLY A 13 -7.79 4.47 -14.04
C GLY A 13 -9.22 4.26 -14.56
N ARG A 14 -10.04 3.52 -13.82
CA ARG A 14 -11.43 3.19 -14.20
C ARG A 14 -12.35 4.40 -14.31
N THR A 15 -12.12 5.44 -13.53
CA THR A 15 -12.97 6.64 -13.47
C THR A 15 -12.22 7.93 -13.82
N HIS A 16 -10.91 7.96 -13.66
CA HIS A 16 -10.07 9.15 -13.89
C HIS A 16 -8.62 8.73 -14.15
N PRO A 17 -7.79 9.62 -14.73
CA PRO A 17 -6.36 9.40 -14.86
C PRO A 17 -5.66 9.46 -13.49
N ILE A 18 -4.77 8.51 -13.20
CA ILE A 18 -4.07 8.38 -11.92
C ILE A 18 -2.63 8.86 -12.09
N PRO A 19 -2.17 9.90 -11.37
CA PRO A 19 -0.77 10.28 -11.36
C PRO A 19 0.08 9.22 -10.66
N VAL A 20 1.27 8.96 -11.20
CA VAL A 20 2.26 8.07 -10.60
C VAL A 20 3.66 8.66 -10.74
N LEU A 21 4.53 8.35 -9.78
CA LEU A 21 5.95 8.64 -9.87
C LEU A 21 6.71 7.33 -10.07
N ILE A 22 7.33 7.17 -11.24
CA ILE A 22 8.15 6.01 -11.57
C ILE A 22 9.59 6.30 -11.18
N GLN A 23 10.20 5.39 -10.46
CA GLN A 23 11.56 5.47 -9.96
C GLN A 23 12.34 4.27 -10.51
N ARG A 24 13.24 4.53 -11.44
CA ARG A 24 14.05 3.50 -12.11
C ARG A 24 15.53 3.70 -11.80
N PRO A 25 16.17 2.81 -11.03
CA PRO A 25 17.61 2.80 -10.89
C PRO A 25 18.34 2.69 -12.24
N LYS A 26 19.41 3.43 -12.42
CA LYS A 26 20.28 3.29 -13.60
C LYS A 26 20.92 1.89 -13.63
N GLY A 27 21.00 1.30 -14.81
CA GLY A 27 21.62 -0.01 -15.01
C GLY A 27 20.74 -1.21 -14.67
N LEU A 28 19.45 -1.01 -14.35
CA LEU A 28 18.53 -2.14 -14.22
C LEU A 28 18.36 -2.88 -15.54
N PRO A 29 18.14 -4.22 -15.47
CA PRO A 29 17.74 -4.99 -16.65
C PRO A 29 16.45 -4.43 -17.26
N ASN A 30 16.23 -4.73 -18.52
CA ASN A 30 15.00 -4.41 -19.23
C ASN A 30 14.47 -5.71 -19.87
N PRO A 31 13.34 -6.26 -19.43
CA PRO A 31 12.44 -5.74 -18.38
C PRO A 31 12.96 -5.96 -16.93
N ALA A 32 12.57 -5.06 -16.02
CA ALA A 32 12.91 -5.08 -14.60
C ALA A 32 11.70 -5.44 -13.72
N PRO A 33 11.90 -6.09 -12.55
CA PRO A 33 10.84 -6.27 -11.57
C PRO A 33 10.24 -4.93 -11.16
N VAL A 34 8.96 -4.93 -10.77
CA VAL A 34 8.25 -3.70 -10.42
C VAL A 34 7.55 -3.83 -9.08
N LEU A 35 7.68 -2.81 -8.26
CA LEU A 35 6.97 -2.62 -7.01
C LEU A 35 6.01 -1.44 -7.15
N VAL A 36 4.70 -1.70 -7.07
CA VAL A 36 3.69 -0.65 -6.96
C VAL A 36 3.59 -0.27 -5.49
N TRP A 37 3.77 1.02 -5.19
CA TRP A 37 3.82 1.51 -3.80
C TRP A 37 2.70 2.50 -3.51
N ALA A 38 1.94 2.25 -2.44
CA ALA A 38 0.99 3.18 -1.85
C ALA A 38 1.63 3.85 -0.63
N HIS A 39 1.65 5.18 -0.59
CA HIS A 39 2.23 5.93 0.54
C HIS A 39 1.33 5.93 1.77
N GLY A 40 1.92 6.12 2.96
CA GLY A 40 1.19 6.38 4.18
C GLY A 40 0.61 7.80 4.22
N GLY A 41 -0.13 8.11 5.29
CA GLY A 41 -0.71 9.43 5.51
C GLY A 41 -2.17 9.40 5.94
N ALA A 42 -2.56 8.37 6.70
CA ALA A 42 -3.88 8.28 7.33
C ALA A 42 -5.05 8.42 6.33
N PHE A 43 -4.83 8.07 5.05
CA PHE A 43 -5.76 8.24 3.93
C PHE A 43 -6.12 9.70 3.59
N VAL A 44 -5.57 10.69 4.29
CA VAL A 44 -5.94 12.13 4.18
C VAL A 44 -4.82 13.02 3.69
N HIS A 45 -3.57 12.56 3.71
CA HIS A 45 -2.42 13.33 3.24
C HIS A 45 -1.32 12.41 2.69
N GLY A 46 -0.26 13.02 2.20
CA GLY A 46 0.85 12.32 1.57
C GLY A 46 0.83 12.40 0.04
N SER A 47 1.86 11.90 -0.56
CA SER A 47 2.02 11.78 -2.02
C SER A 47 3.24 10.90 -2.32
N PRO A 48 3.46 10.49 -3.57
CA PRO A 48 4.71 9.83 -3.99
C PRO A 48 5.97 10.60 -3.62
N ARG A 49 5.88 11.93 -3.54
CA ARG A 49 7.00 12.80 -3.23
C ARG A 49 7.36 12.81 -1.74
N THR A 50 6.40 12.61 -0.85
CA THR A 50 6.65 12.56 0.61
C THR A 50 7.46 11.33 1.00
N VAL A 51 7.34 10.23 0.25
CA VAL A 51 8.07 8.97 0.49
C VAL A 51 9.23 8.72 -0.49
N LEU A 52 9.53 9.70 -1.37
CA LEU A 52 10.50 9.57 -2.46
C LEU A 52 11.86 9.05 -2.01
N SER A 53 12.43 9.60 -0.96
CA SER A 53 13.76 9.19 -0.49
C SER A 53 13.82 7.71 -0.11
N ARG A 54 12.77 7.23 0.53
CA ARG A 54 12.64 5.83 0.97
C ARG A 54 12.38 4.90 -0.20
N THR A 55 11.43 5.21 -1.06
CA THR A 55 11.09 4.38 -2.22
C THR A 55 12.24 4.34 -3.24
N ALA A 56 12.99 5.43 -3.42
CA ALA A 56 14.21 5.44 -4.21
C ALA A 56 15.31 4.54 -3.61
N SER A 57 15.43 4.51 -2.27
CA SER A 57 16.37 3.60 -1.60
C SER A 57 15.96 2.13 -1.79
N ILE A 58 14.67 1.83 -1.68
CA ILE A 58 14.13 0.48 -1.98
C ILE A 58 14.44 0.10 -3.42
N ALA A 59 14.09 0.97 -4.38
CA ALA A 59 14.34 0.73 -5.80
C ALA A 59 15.81 0.37 -6.07
N GLN A 60 16.71 1.16 -5.51
CA GLN A 60 18.15 1.04 -5.73
C GLN A 60 18.74 -0.22 -5.08
N ARG A 61 18.36 -0.51 -3.82
CA ARG A 61 18.92 -1.63 -3.05
C ARG A 61 18.33 -2.98 -3.45
N ALA A 62 17.06 -3.01 -3.82
CA ALA A 62 16.38 -4.23 -4.25
C ALA A 62 16.53 -4.50 -5.76
N GLY A 63 17.00 -3.52 -6.54
CA GLY A 63 17.11 -3.68 -7.99
C GLY A 63 15.76 -3.80 -8.69
N VAL A 64 14.79 -2.97 -8.28
CA VAL A 64 13.42 -2.95 -8.83
C VAL A 64 13.03 -1.57 -9.31
N CYS A 65 12.11 -1.48 -10.26
CA CYS A 65 11.40 -0.23 -10.50
C CYS A 65 10.33 -0.03 -9.44
N VAL A 66 10.19 1.19 -8.91
CA VAL A 66 9.07 1.54 -8.04
C VAL A 66 8.12 2.45 -8.80
N VAL A 67 6.82 2.13 -8.76
CA VAL A 67 5.72 2.93 -9.27
C VAL A 67 4.91 3.40 -8.06
N SER A 68 5.21 4.60 -7.57
CA SER A 68 4.49 5.20 -6.44
C SER A 68 3.20 5.84 -6.91
N VAL A 69 2.08 5.45 -6.30
CA VAL A 69 0.73 5.88 -6.68
C VAL A 69 0.34 7.14 -5.94
N ASP A 70 -0.11 8.15 -6.67
CA ASP A 70 -0.74 9.35 -6.09
C ASP A 70 -2.26 9.11 -6.05
N TYR A 71 -2.66 8.25 -5.11
CA TYR A 71 -4.05 7.83 -4.96
C TYR A 71 -4.90 8.92 -4.32
N ARG A 72 -6.19 8.92 -4.62
CA ARG A 72 -7.17 9.90 -4.12
C ARG A 72 -7.32 9.83 -2.60
N LEU A 73 -7.38 11.00 -1.98
CA LEU A 73 -7.38 11.17 -0.52
C LEU A 73 -8.74 11.64 0.00
N LEU A 74 -9.02 11.29 1.26
CA LEU A 74 -10.13 11.85 2.03
C LEU A 74 -9.83 13.33 2.36
N PRO A 75 -10.86 14.16 2.58
CA PRO A 75 -12.30 13.84 2.51
C PRO A 75 -12.90 14.01 1.12
N GLU A 76 -12.13 14.49 0.12
CA GLU A 76 -12.62 14.79 -1.22
C GLU A 76 -13.05 13.51 -1.96
N HIS A 77 -12.43 12.37 -1.61
CA HIS A 77 -12.66 11.09 -2.22
C HIS A 77 -12.87 10.00 -1.17
N ASN A 78 -13.95 9.24 -1.31
CA ASN A 78 -14.33 8.19 -0.37
C ASN A 78 -13.78 6.81 -0.76
N TYR A 79 -13.80 5.86 0.19
CA TYR A 79 -13.70 4.44 -0.18
C TYR A 79 -14.85 4.07 -1.15
N PRO A 80 -14.60 3.30 -2.21
CA PRO A 80 -13.36 2.56 -2.52
C PRO A 80 -12.41 3.27 -3.50
N GLU A 81 -12.51 4.57 -3.71
CA GLU A 81 -11.77 5.26 -4.78
C GLU A 81 -10.26 5.17 -4.61
N ASN A 82 -9.75 5.33 -3.38
CA ASN A 82 -8.32 5.22 -3.06
C ASN A 82 -7.77 3.80 -3.34
N LEU A 83 -8.49 2.76 -2.93
CA LEU A 83 -8.14 1.36 -3.23
C LEU A 83 -8.15 1.10 -4.74
N HIS A 84 -9.19 1.58 -5.42
CA HIS A 84 -9.32 1.41 -6.87
C HIS A 84 -8.14 2.02 -7.62
N ASP A 85 -7.61 3.15 -7.17
CA ASP A 85 -6.45 3.77 -7.81
C ASP A 85 -5.21 2.88 -7.74
N VAL A 86 -4.94 2.28 -6.58
CA VAL A 86 -3.80 1.36 -6.42
C VAL A 86 -3.98 0.11 -7.27
N VAL A 87 -5.17 -0.50 -7.23
CA VAL A 87 -5.50 -1.70 -8.02
C VAL A 87 -5.39 -1.42 -9.53
N ASP A 88 -5.88 -0.27 -9.98
CA ASP A 88 -5.83 0.10 -11.41
C ASP A 88 -4.40 0.34 -11.90
N VAL A 89 -3.51 0.88 -11.05
CA VAL A 89 -2.07 0.99 -11.37
C VAL A 89 -1.43 -0.40 -11.45
N VAL A 90 -1.75 -1.32 -10.54
CA VAL A 90 -1.26 -2.72 -10.61
C VAL A 90 -1.73 -3.38 -11.92
N ARG A 91 -2.99 -3.23 -12.29
CA ARG A 91 -3.55 -3.74 -13.55
C ARG A 91 -2.91 -3.11 -14.78
N TRP A 92 -2.65 -1.79 -14.73
CA TRP A 92 -1.94 -1.11 -15.80
C TRP A 92 -0.52 -1.66 -15.98
N VAL A 93 0.22 -1.88 -14.89
CA VAL A 93 1.55 -2.51 -14.93
C VAL A 93 1.46 -3.90 -15.55
N ALA A 94 0.51 -4.72 -15.13
CA ALA A 94 0.34 -6.08 -15.65
C ALA A 94 0.01 -6.09 -17.16
N LYS A 95 -0.82 -5.16 -17.62
CA LYS A 95 -1.30 -5.11 -19.01
C LYS A 95 -0.30 -4.51 -19.99
N THR A 96 0.40 -3.44 -19.56
CA THR A 96 1.22 -2.63 -20.48
C THR A 96 2.69 -2.55 -20.08
N GLY A 97 3.05 -3.22 -19.00
CA GLY A 97 4.34 -3.05 -18.36
C GLY A 97 5.53 -3.46 -19.24
N LEU A 98 5.40 -4.49 -20.08
CA LEU A 98 6.48 -4.92 -20.98
C LEU A 98 6.91 -3.80 -21.92
N ASP A 99 5.97 -3.04 -22.48
CA ASP A 99 6.24 -1.88 -23.34
C ASP A 99 6.94 -0.73 -22.59
N LYS A 100 6.89 -0.76 -21.24
CA LYS A 100 7.49 0.21 -20.34
C LYS A 100 8.77 -0.32 -19.67
N GLY A 101 9.20 -1.52 -20.06
CA GLY A 101 10.37 -2.16 -19.48
C GLY A 101 10.15 -2.72 -18.08
N PHE A 102 8.92 -3.04 -17.71
CA PHE A 102 8.57 -3.76 -16.47
C PHE A 102 8.39 -5.24 -16.77
N ASP A 103 8.91 -6.09 -15.90
CA ASP A 103 8.65 -7.53 -15.94
C ASP A 103 7.28 -7.82 -15.32
N THR A 104 6.30 -8.07 -16.15
CA THR A 104 4.92 -8.32 -15.72
C THR A 104 4.72 -9.66 -15.01
N SER A 105 5.73 -10.54 -15.01
CA SER A 105 5.74 -11.77 -14.20
C SER A 105 6.28 -11.53 -12.78
N ARG A 106 6.86 -10.36 -12.50
CA ARG A 106 7.46 -9.99 -11.21
C ARG A 106 6.91 -8.67 -10.70
N ILE A 107 5.59 -8.65 -10.46
CA ILE A 107 4.86 -7.52 -9.88
C ILE A 107 4.76 -7.73 -8.38
N LEU A 108 5.20 -6.74 -7.61
CA LEU A 108 4.99 -6.65 -6.18
C LEU A 108 4.09 -5.44 -5.87
N VAL A 109 3.36 -5.52 -4.77
CA VAL A 109 2.62 -4.40 -4.21
C VAL A 109 3.12 -4.11 -2.79
N GLY A 110 3.17 -2.86 -2.41
CA GLY A 110 3.61 -2.50 -1.06
C GLY A 110 3.12 -1.14 -0.64
N GLY A 111 3.30 -0.84 0.64
CA GLY A 111 2.92 0.43 1.22
C GLY A 111 3.19 0.51 2.71
N ASP A 112 3.12 1.71 3.23
CA ASP A 112 3.32 2.02 4.64
C ASP A 112 2.04 2.55 5.28
N SER A 113 1.76 2.14 6.53
CA SER A 113 0.62 2.64 7.32
C SER A 113 -0.71 2.49 6.57
N ALA A 114 -1.42 3.57 6.28
CA ALA A 114 -2.62 3.58 5.43
C ALA A 114 -2.37 3.01 4.02
N GLY A 115 -1.18 3.28 3.44
CA GLY A 115 -0.78 2.67 2.17
C GLY A 115 -0.53 1.17 2.30
N GLY A 116 -0.09 0.70 3.45
CA GLY A 116 0.01 -0.74 3.79
C GLY A 116 -1.37 -1.42 3.81
N ASN A 117 -2.40 -0.73 4.32
CA ASN A 117 -3.79 -1.17 4.21
C ASN A 117 -4.21 -1.34 2.75
N LEU A 118 -4.01 -0.30 1.92
CA LEU A 118 -4.35 -0.35 0.50
C LEU A 118 -3.58 -1.44 -0.25
N ALA A 119 -2.31 -1.69 0.11
CA ALA A 119 -1.51 -2.75 -0.49
C ALA A 119 -2.05 -4.14 -0.11
N ALA A 120 -2.39 -4.38 1.17
CA ALA A 120 -3.01 -5.63 1.63
C ALA A 120 -4.35 -5.86 0.93
N ALA A 121 -5.22 -4.85 0.88
CA ALA A 121 -6.51 -4.89 0.20
C ALA A 121 -6.35 -5.16 -1.32
N THR A 122 -5.32 -4.59 -1.95
CA THR A 122 -5.00 -4.86 -3.35
C THR A 122 -4.62 -6.33 -3.55
N GLY A 123 -3.82 -6.91 -2.65
CA GLY A 123 -3.49 -8.33 -2.68
C GLY A 123 -4.72 -9.24 -2.55
N ILE A 124 -5.64 -8.91 -1.64
CA ILE A 124 -6.91 -9.62 -1.46
C ILE A 124 -7.75 -9.53 -2.74
N MET A 125 -7.96 -8.31 -3.27
CA MET A 125 -8.79 -8.11 -4.46
C MET A 125 -8.23 -8.81 -5.69
N CYS A 126 -6.91 -8.74 -5.94
CA CYS A 126 -6.28 -9.41 -7.07
C CYS A 126 -6.35 -10.94 -6.96
N ARG A 127 -6.20 -11.50 -5.74
CA ARG A 127 -6.41 -12.93 -5.49
C ARG A 127 -7.84 -13.35 -5.83
N ASP A 128 -8.82 -12.63 -5.31
CA ASP A 128 -10.24 -12.98 -5.44
C ASP A 128 -10.73 -12.89 -6.89
N GLU A 129 -10.19 -11.95 -7.65
CA GLU A 129 -10.44 -11.79 -9.08
C GLU A 129 -9.58 -12.71 -9.96
N GLY A 130 -8.54 -13.34 -9.40
CA GLY A 130 -7.60 -14.19 -10.12
C GLY A 130 -6.68 -13.46 -11.09
N ASN A 131 -6.64 -12.12 -11.07
CA ASN A 131 -5.82 -11.31 -11.98
C ASN A 131 -5.72 -9.83 -11.54
N PRO A 132 -4.53 -9.20 -11.65
CA PRO A 132 -3.24 -9.80 -12.04
C PRO A 132 -2.60 -10.61 -10.92
N ALA A 133 -1.71 -11.53 -11.29
CA ALA A 133 -0.89 -12.25 -10.33
C ALA A 133 0.11 -11.28 -9.67
N ILE A 134 0.11 -11.23 -8.34
CA ILE A 134 1.07 -10.50 -7.51
C ILE A 134 2.06 -11.49 -6.93
N LEU A 135 3.36 -11.27 -7.18
CA LEU A 135 4.44 -12.15 -6.73
C LEU A 135 4.64 -12.09 -5.20
N GLY A 136 4.40 -10.93 -4.61
CA GLY A 136 4.54 -10.71 -3.16
C GLY A 136 4.07 -9.33 -2.74
N GLN A 137 3.88 -9.15 -1.44
CA GLN A 137 3.54 -7.85 -0.85
C GLN A 137 4.56 -7.45 0.22
N ILE A 138 4.76 -6.13 0.34
CA ILE A 138 5.62 -5.50 1.33
C ILE A 138 4.77 -4.54 2.13
N LEU A 139 4.46 -4.91 3.37
CA LEU A 139 3.60 -4.14 4.26
C LEU A 139 4.45 -3.57 5.40
N GLU A 140 4.56 -2.26 5.46
CA GLU A 140 5.38 -1.57 6.44
C GLU A 140 4.50 -0.83 7.45
N VAL A 141 4.57 -1.26 8.71
CA VAL A 141 3.70 -0.78 9.81
C VAL A 141 2.25 -0.57 9.35
N PRO A 142 1.64 -1.59 8.69
CA PRO A 142 0.36 -1.42 8.01
C PRO A 142 -0.80 -1.25 8.99
N VAL A 143 -1.79 -0.45 8.62
CA VAL A 143 -3.10 -0.42 9.28
C VAL A 143 -3.89 -1.63 8.79
N LEU A 144 -4.01 -2.69 9.58
CA LEU A 144 -4.77 -3.89 9.20
C LEU A 144 -6.04 -4.06 10.02
N ASP A 145 -6.11 -3.43 11.20
CA ASP A 145 -7.31 -3.41 12.05
C ASP A 145 -7.72 -1.97 12.38
N LEU A 146 -8.92 -1.60 11.96
CA LEU A 146 -9.51 -0.29 12.21
C LEU A 146 -10.31 -0.23 13.52
N SER A 147 -10.35 -1.32 14.30
CA SER A 147 -11.15 -1.41 15.54
C SER A 147 -10.52 -0.67 16.71
N ASP A 148 -9.21 -0.42 16.67
CA ASP A 148 -8.43 0.20 17.77
C ASP A 148 -8.47 -0.59 19.09
N THR A 149 -8.66 -1.90 19.04
CA THR A 149 -8.85 -2.74 20.24
C THR A 149 -7.61 -3.49 20.67
N SER A 150 -6.50 -3.37 19.94
CA SER A 150 -5.24 -4.06 20.21
C SER A 150 -4.57 -3.59 21.50
N GLU A 151 -3.71 -4.44 22.10
CA GLU A 151 -2.91 -4.05 23.28
C GLU A 151 -1.90 -2.95 22.91
N ALA A 152 -1.28 -3.02 21.73
CA ALA A 152 -0.38 -1.97 21.24
C ALA A 152 -1.08 -0.60 21.18
N MET A 153 -2.35 -0.56 20.76
CA MET A 153 -3.14 0.67 20.77
C MET A 153 -3.46 1.11 22.21
N ALA A 154 -3.73 0.17 23.14
CA ALA A 154 -3.93 0.47 24.55
C ALA A 154 -2.65 1.00 25.21
N GLU A 155 -1.48 0.44 24.88
CA GLU A 155 -0.16 0.97 25.28
C GLU A 155 0.03 2.40 24.76
N ALA A 156 -0.23 2.64 23.48
CA ALA A 156 -0.11 3.97 22.88
C ALA A 156 -1.02 5.01 23.54
N ARG A 157 -2.24 4.63 23.95
CA ARG A 157 -3.14 5.54 24.70
C ARG A 157 -2.55 5.97 26.05
N ARG A 158 -1.72 5.12 26.68
CA ARG A 158 -1.04 5.45 27.95
C ARG A 158 0.23 6.27 27.72
N ASP A 159 1.04 5.88 26.75
CA ASP A 159 2.43 6.33 26.63
C ASP A 159 2.61 7.42 25.54
N ALA A 160 1.74 7.47 24.55
CA ALA A 160 1.74 8.43 23.43
C ALA A 160 0.31 8.83 23.06
N PRO A 161 -0.47 9.45 23.96
CA PRO A 161 -1.90 9.69 23.78
C PRO A 161 -2.24 10.52 22.55
N ASP A 162 -1.40 11.48 22.16
CA ASP A 162 -1.61 12.30 20.96
C ASP A 162 -1.50 11.47 19.68
N LEU A 163 -0.56 10.52 19.62
CA LEU A 163 -0.41 9.60 18.48
C LEU A 163 -1.60 8.66 18.41
N ALA A 164 -2.00 8.06 19.53
CA ALA A 164 -3.16 7.17 19.59
C ALA A 164 -4.45 7.89 19.17
N ALA A 165 -4.64 9.13 19.62
CA ALA A 165 -5.77 9.96 19.24
C ALA A 165 -5.77 10.30 17.73
N ALA A 166 -4.60 10.62 17.17
CA ALA A 166 -4.47 10.90 15.74
C ALA A 166 -4.80 9.68 14.87
N LEU A 167 -4.33 8.49 15.26
CA LEU A 167 -4.66 7.24 14.57
C LEU A 167 -6.16 6.94 14.68
N HIS A 168 -6.73 7.00 15.88
CA HIS A 168 -8.16 6.80 16.09
C HIS A 168 -8.99 7.73 15.21
N HIS A 169 -8.66 9.03 15.16
CA HIS A 169 -9.35 9.98 14.29
C HIS A 169 -9.25 9.60 12.81
N SER A 170 -8.11 9.07 12.36
CA SER A 170 -7.95 8.63 10.97
C SER A 170 -8.81 7.40 10.65
N HIS A 171 -8.88 6.44 11.57
CA HIS A 171 -9.73 5.24 11.44
C HIS A 171 -11.22 5.62 11.41
N VAL A 172 -11.69 6.45 12.36
CA VAL A 172 -13.05 6.97 12.38
C VAL A 172 -13.38 7.71 11.09
N ARG A 173 -12.45 8.54 10.59
CA ARG A 173 -12.64 9.27 9.33
C ARG A 173 -12.78 8.29 8.15
N TYR A 174 -11.92 7.28 8.03
CA TYR A 174 -12.01 6.30 6.96
C TYR A 174 -13.32 5.53 7.01
N LEU A 175 -13.74 5.07 8.20
CA LEU A 175 -15.02 4.41 8.42
C LEU A 175 -16.22 5.32 8.05
N SER A 176 -16.17 6.61 8.36
CA SER A 176 -17.24 7.55 8.00
C SER A 176 -17.31 7.90 6.51
N HIS A 177 -16.30 7.47 5.72
CA HIS A 177 -16.21 7.70 4.28
C HIS A 177 -16.29 6.40 3.47
N GLY A 178 -17.11 5.45 3.94
CA GLY A 178 -17.48 4.24 3.21
C GLY A 178 -16.71 2.97 3.56
N ALA A 179 -15.65 3.05 4.38
CA ALA A 179 -15.00 1.86 4.92
C ALA A 179 -15.88 1.14 5.97
N SER A 180 -15.63 -0.15 6.23
CA SER A 180 -16.35 -0.95 7.21
C SER A 180 -15.40 -1.91 7.92
N LEU A 181 -15.66 -2.20 9.20
CA LEU A 181 -14.91 -3.19 9.97
C LEU A 181 -15.13 -4.63 9.47
N ASP A 182 -16.27 -4.88 8.84
CA ASP A 182 -16.65 -6.21 8.32
C ASP A 182 -16.21 -6.45 6.87
N ASN A 183 -15.53 -5.48 6.26
CA ASN A 183 -15.07 -5.58 4.88
C ASN A 183 -13.54 -5.80 4.83
N PRO A 184 -13.04 -6.97 4.38
CA PRO A 184 -11.61 -7.24 4.34
C PRO A 184 -10.81 -6.35 3.39
N LEU A 185 -11.48 -5.62 2.50
CA LEU A 185 -10.83 -4.61 1.63
C LEU A 185 -10.64 -3.25 2.32
N THR A 186 -11.18 -3.06 3.52
CA THR A 186 -10.95 -1.87 4.34
C THR A 186 -10.35 -2.22 5.69
N ASN A 187 -10.70 -3.37 6.24
CA ASN A 187 -10.24 -3.92 7.50
C ASN A 187 -9.68 -5.35 7.28
N PRO A 188 -8.45 -5.48 6.74
CA PRO A 188 -7.87 -6.80 6.44
C PRO A 188 -7.88 -7.78 7.62
N ALA A 189 -7.89 -7.29 8.86
CA ALA A 189 -7.99 -8.12 10.06
C ALA A 189 -9.24 -9.00 10.08
N CYS A 190 -10.36 -8.63 9.44
CA CYS A 190 -11.57 -9.43 9.38
C CYS A 190 -11.53 -10.52 8.30
N LEU A 191 -10.45 -10.62 7.49
CA LEU A 191 -10.33 -11.65 6.47
C LEU A 191 -10.32 -13.05 7.11
N GLU A 192 -11.28 -13.89 6.75
CA GLU A 192 -11.39 -15.25 7.30
C GLU A 192 -10.43 -16.24 6.65
N ASN A 193 -10.18 -16.12 5.36
CA ASN A 193 -9.35 -17.05 4.60
C ASN A 193 -8.24 -16.32 3.84
N ALA A 194 -7.01 -16.48 4.31
CA ALA A 194 -5.81 -15.94 3.69
C ALA A 194 -5.17 -16.86 2.63
N HIS A 195 -5.75 -18.05 2.38
CA HIS A 195 -5.22 -18.97 1.37
C HIS A 195 -5.15 -18.30 -0.01
N GLY A 196 -4.00 -18.46 -0.68
CA GLY A 196 -3.77 -17.89 -2.00
C GLY A 196 -3.39 -16.41 -2.02
N LEU A 197 -3.27 -15.75 -0.86
CA LEU A 197 -2.67 -14.42 -0.80
C LEU A 197 -1.20 -14.48 -1.23
N PRO A 198 -0.68 -13.40 -1.82
CA PRO A 198 0.74 -13.31 -2.13
C PRO A 198 1.61 -13.46 -0.88
N PRO A 199 2.80 -14.08 -0.99
CA PRO A 199 3.77 -14.07 0.11
C PRO A 199 3.99 -12.65 0.61
N THR A 200 3.96 -12.45 1.93
CA THR A 200 3.96 -11.13 2.55
C THR A 200 5.20 -10.92 3.40
N PHE A 201 5.95 -9.85 3.12
CA PHE A 201 6.96 -9.32 4.02
C PHE A 201 6.33 -8.23 4.89
N LEU A 202 6.34 -8.45 6.22
CA LEU A 202 5.86 -7.50 7.21
C LEU A 202 7.04 -6.82 7.89
N LEU A 203 7.07 -5.50 7.88
CA LEU A 203 7.98 -4.71 8.70
C LEU A 203 7.20 -4.11 9.86
N ASN A 204 7.58 -4.51 11.06
CA ASN A 204 6.98 -4.09 12.32
C ASN A 204 7.95 -3.29 13.18
N CYS A 205 7.45 -2.34 13.93
CA CYS A 205 8.20 -1.65 14.97
C CYS A 205 7.73 -2.12 16.36
N GLU A 206 8.66 -2.30 17.29
CA GLU A 206 8.37 -2.78 18.63
C GLU A 206 7.45 -1.82 19.39
N VAL A 207 7.73 -0.52 19.24
CA VAL A 207 6.94 0.55 19.85
C VAL A 207 6.11 1.26 18.79
N ASP A 208 5.05 0.57 18.34
CA ASP A 208 4.14 1.10 17.32
C ASP A 208 2.70 0.69 17.67
N PRO A 209 1.74 1.62 17.65
CA PRO A 209 0.32 1.31 17.90
C PRO A 209 -0.27 0.25 16.97
N LEU A 210 0.29 0.09 15.76
CA LEU A 210 -0.14 -0.88 14.74
C LEU A 210 0.63 -2.21 14.80
N ARG A 211 1.48 -2.39 15.82
CA ARG A 211 2.32 -3.59 15.98
C ARG A 211 1.50 -4.87 15.96
N ASP A 212 0.44 -4.89 16.73
CA ASP A 212 -0.36 -6.10 16.93
C ASP A 212 -1.19 -6.48 15.70
N ASP A 213 -1.51 -5.50 14.85
CA ASP A 213 -2.16 -5.73 13.54
C ASP A 213 -1.34 -6.69 12.68
N SER A 214 -0.04 -6.40 12.57
CA SER A 214 0.88 -7.23 11.79
C SER A 214 1.13 -8.58 12.45
N ILE A 215 1.20 -8.65 13.79
CA ILE A 215 1.34 -9.90 14.53
C ILE A 215 0.10 -10.80 14.29
N ALA A 216 -1.08 -10.22 14.35
CA ALA A 216 -2.32 -10.96 14.06
C ALA A 216 -2.38 -11.44 12.59
N TRP A 217 -1.92 -10.61 11.66
CA TRP A 217 -1.91 -10.95 10.23
C TRP A 217 -1.02 -12.12 9.88
N GLN A 218 0.16 -12.24 10.49
CA GLN A 218 1.08 -13.36 10.21
C GLN A 218 0.54 -14.73 10.63
N HIS A 219 -0.50 -14.76 11.46
CA HIS A 219 -1.14 -16.00 11.93
C HIS A 219 -2.34 -16.43 11.06
N LYS A 220 -2.65 -15.69 10.01
CA LYS A 220 -3.70 -16.02 9.03
C LYS A 220 -3.15 -16.90 7.91
#